data_a18dbd405a96f906ec61740d00b58d3e
#
_entry.id   a18dbd405a96f906ec61740d00b58d3e
#
_cell.length_a   1.000
_cell.length_b   1.000
_cell.length_c   1.000
_cell.angle_alpha   90.00
_cell.angle_beta   90.00
_cell.angle_gamma   90.00
#
_symmetry.space_group_name_H-M   'P 1'
#
loop_
_entity.id
_entity.type
_entity.pdbx_description
1 polymer ?
#
loop_
_entity_poly.entity_id
_entity_poly.type
_entity_poly.pdbx_seq_one_letter_code
_entity_poly.pdbx_strand_id
1 'polypeptide(L)'
;RDRLRSRGLGDVYKRQAFAAAFEGEIIRRPDMQVEVDGSRVDCFELVHTKEAAEIEDHKITVIGPEIDEIPVGSKISMSYTVDVAGKAMQPDFESVMERKFHSYLNCIEGVMHTGQRDMIRIRISKADFEAGFKFRHIGEVLYAKVKSEFEAVVDKCQVTIVVDAEKNKELRAAANAVFNKRDDRLKSMTDESVPVYYTCIMCQAFSPSHVCIVTPERLGLCGAVSWLDAKATNELDPTGPCQIVPKEHCIDEKLGRYEDVDEAVAKYSHGALEHVTLYSLFQDPMTSCGCFECICGVEPVSMGVVITC
;
A
#
# COMPACT_ATOMS: atom_id res chain seq x y z
N ARG A 1 11.37 -31.90 -6.50
CA ARG A 1 12.04 -31.08 -7.55
C ARG A 1 11.10 -30.12 -8.20
N ASP A 2 9.84 -30.48 -8.42
CA ASP A 2 8.82 -29.56 -9.01
C ASP A 2 8.33 -28.49 -8.03
N ARG A 3 8.34 -28.82 -6.75
CA ARG A 3 8.08 -27.87 -5.67
C ARG A 3 9.06 -26.67 -5.67
N LEU A 4 10.31 -26.93 -6.05
CA LEU A 4 11.32 -25.88 -6.20
C LEU A 4 11.11 -25.00 -7.46
N ARG A 5 10.40 -25.49 -8.47
CA ARG A 5 10.11 -24.73 -9.69
C ARG A 5 8.92 -23.81 -9.51
N SER A 6 7.87 -24.25 -8.81
CA SER A 6 6.75 -23.37 -8.48
C SER A 6 7.14 -22.32 -7.43
N ARG A 7 8.00 -22.69 -6.47
CA ARG A 7 8.64 -21.74 -5.56
C ARG A 7 9.56 -20.75 -6.29
N GLY A 8 10.15 -21.15 -7.42
CA GLY A 8 10.93 -20.26 -8.26
C GLY A 8 10.10 -19.10 -8.86
N LEU A 9 8.83 -19.29 -9.11
CA LEU A 9 7.94 -18.19 -9.52
C LEU A 9 7.60 -17.28 -8.34
N GLY A 10 7.35 -17.82 -7.16
CA GLY A 10 7.24 -17.05 -5.92
C GLY A 10 8.52 -16.27 -5.63
N ASP A 11 9.69 -16.87 -5.81
CA ASP A 11 10.98 -16.19 -5.70
C ASP A 11 11.19 -15.12 -6.77
N VAL A 12 10.66 -15.30 -7.96
CA VAL A 12 10.70 -14.27 -9.02
C VAL A 12 9.81 -13.09 -8.64
N TYR A 13 8.65 -13.34 -8.06
CA TYR A 13 7.80 -12.27 -7.51
C TYR A 13 8.47 -11.55 -6.34
N LYS A 14 9.10 -12.28 -5.45
CA LYS A 14 9.85 -11.70 -4.32
C LYS A 14 11.11 -10.94 -4.77
N ARG A 15 11.74 -11.34 -5.87
CA ARG A 15 12.94 -10.69 -6.43
C ARG A 15 12.60 -9.51 -7.33
N GLN A 16 11.39 -9.46 -7.85
CA GLN A 16 10.92 -8.28 -8.53
C GLN A 16 10.58 -7.23 -7.48
N ALA A 17 10.77 -5.99 -7.82
CA ALA A 17 10.50 -4.83 -6.96
C ALA A 17 9.11 -4.81 -6.32
N PHE A 18 8.24 -5.76 -6.65
CA PHE A 18 6.92 -5.95 -6.10
C PHE A 18 6.87 -6.31 -4.63
N ALA A 19 7.91 -6.95 -4.08
CA ALA A 19 7.93 -7.33 -2.68
C ALA A 19 7.79 -6.12 -1.73
N ALA A 20 8.33 -4.98 -2.14
CA ALA A 20 8.23 -3.73 -1.39
C ALA A 20 7.30 -2.73 -2.09
N ALA A 21 6.43 -3.22 -2.90
CA ALA A 21 5.60 -2.43 -3.80
C ALA A 21 4.66 -1.49 -3.08
N PHE A 22 4.19 -1.85 -1.91
CA PHE A 22 3.34 -0.99 -1.12
C PHE A 22 4.07 0.27 -0.62
N GLU A 23 5.39 0.31 -0.71
CA GLU A 23 6.19 1.49 -0.41
C GLU A 23 6.33 2.43 -1.62
N GLY A 24 6.01 2.00 -2.82
CA GLY A 24 6.08 2.79 -4.05
C GLY A 24 7.48 3.08 -4.56
N GLU A 25 8.46 3.15 -3.68
CA GLU A 25 9.82 3.58 -3.99
C GLU A 25 10.66 2.51 -4.64
N ILE A 26 10.36 1.26 -4.33
CA ILE A 26 11.06 0.11 -4.91
C ILE A 26 10.48 -0.27 -6.27
N ILE A 27 9.21 -0.01 -6.52
CA ILE A 27 8.60 -0.15 -7.84
C ILE A 27 9.16 0.89 -8.80
N ARG A 28 9.35 2.10 -8.32
CA ARG A 28 9.91 3.19 -9.10
C ARG A 28 11.42 3.17 -9.01
N ARG A 29 12.03 2.38 -9.86
CA ARG A 29 13.48 2.46 -10.06
C ARG A 29 13.87 3.85 -10.57
N PRO A 30 15.09 4.31 -10.31
CA PRO A 30 15.57 5.60 -10.79
C PRO A 30 15.47 5.80 -12.31
N ASP A 31 15.43 4.69 -13.06
CA ASP A 31 15.29 4.64 -14.52
C ASP A 31 13.83 4.52 -15.01
N MET A 32 12.88 4.28 -14.11
CA MET A 32 11.45 4.28 -14.46
C MET A 32 10.91 5.69 -14.46
N GLN A 33 10.69 6.23 -15.63
CA GLN A 33 9.96 7.48 -15.81
C GLN A 33 8.46 7.21 -15.79
N VAL A 34 7.86 7.26 -14.63
CA VAL A 34 6.39 7.18 -14.48
C VAL A 34 5.75 8.56 -14.57
N GLU A 35 6.56 9.62 -14.51
CA GLU A 35 6.11 11.02 -14.59
C GLU A 35 6.66 11.70 -15.82
N VAL A 36 5.76 12.32 -16.56
CA VAL A 36 6.08 13.05 -17.81
C VAL A 36 6.62 14.44 -17.52
N ASP A 37 6.51 14.95 -16.30
CA ASP A 37 6.66 16.38 -15.98
C ASP A 37 7.95 16.76 -15.24
N GLY A 38 9.10 16.27 -15.66
CA GLY A 38 10.40 16.79 -15.18
C GLY A 38 10.96 16.06 -13.95
N SER A 39 11.96 16.66 -13.31
CA SER A 39 12.70 16.05 -12.20
C SER A 39 11.82 15.75 -10.99
N ARG A 40 12.08 14.62 -10.36
CA ARG A 40 11.47 14.26 -9.07
C ARG A 40 11.93 15.20 -7.96
N VAL A 41 11.03 15.41 -7.02
CA VAL A 41 11.33 16.04 -5.74
C VAL A 41 11.12 15.01 -4.63
N ASP A 42 11.85 15.12 -3.55
CA ASP A 42 11.72 14.20 -2.42
C ASP A 42 10.38 14.42 -1.72
N CYS A 43 9.55 13.39 -1.72
CA CYS A 43 8.26 13.35 -1.05
C CYS A 43 8.08 12.00 -0.37
N PHE A 44 7.55 12.00 0.84
CA PHE A 44 7.18 10.76 1.52
C PHE A 44 6.17 11.01 2.65
N GLU A 45 5.45 9.98 3.03
CA GLU A 45 4.65 9.91 4.25
C GLU A 45 5.26 8.90 5.20
N LEU A 46 5.23 9.18 6.48
CA LEU A 46 5.73 8.29 7.51
C LEU A 46 4.88 8.38 8.78
N VAL A 47 4.42 7.23 9.25
CA VAL A 47 3.78 7.10 10.55
C VAL A 47 4.75 6.44 11.52
N HIS A 48 4.88 7.02 12.71
CA HIS A 48 5.67 6.46 13.79
C HIS A 48 4.80 6.20 15.02
N THR A 49 4.88 5.00 15.53
CA THR A 49 4.40 4.68 16.88
C THR A 49 5.45 5.15 17.90
N LYS A 50 5.01 5.99 18.81
CA LYS A 50 5.85 6.53 19.88
C LYS A 50 5.20 6.34 21.26
N GLU A 51 5.99 6.56 22.30
CA GLU A 51 5.45 6.63 23.65
C GLU A 51 4.57 7.87 23.81
N ALA A 52 3.48 7.73 24.57
CA ALA A 52 2.51 8.82 24.77
C ALA A 52 3.11 10.07 25.44
N ALA A 53 4.23 9.93 26.14
CA ALA A 53 4.96 11.04 26.75
C ALA A 53 5.75 11.87 25.73
N GLU A 54 6.07 11.29 24.57
CA GLU A 54 6.82 11.94 23.49
C GLU A 54 5.93 12.74 22.53
N ILE A 55 4.61 12.58 22.66
CA ILE A 55 3.62 13.19 21.76
C ILE A 55 2.85 14.28 22.48
N GLU A 56 2.90 15.46 21.91
CA GLU A 56 1.98 16.57 22.22
C GLU A 56 0.75 16.48 21.31
N ASP A 57 -0.37 16.05 21.89
CA ASP A 57 -1.59 15.81 21.10
C ASP A 57 -2.06 17.09 20.41
N HIS A 58 -2.49 16.95 19.15
CA HIS A 58 -2.92 18.05 18.26
C HIS A 58 -1.80 19.06 17.91
N LYS A 59 -0.53 18.74 18.14
CA LYS A 59 0.55 19.61 17.71
C LYS A 59 0.77 19.45 16.19
N ILE A 60 0.70 20.56 15.49
CA ILE A 60 0.99 20.64 14.07
C ILE A 60 2.17 21.58 13.87
N THR A 61 3.23 21.04 13.27
CA THR A 61 4.47 21.76 12.99
C THR A 61 4.69 21.82 11.48
N VAL A 62 4.97 23.01 10.96
CA VAL A 62 5.38 23.21 9.55
C VAL A 62 6.83 23.72 9.56
N ILE A 63 7.68 23.07 8.75
CA ILE A 63 9.10 23.42 8.60
C ILE A 63 9.36 23.75 7.14
N GLY A 64 9.84 24.94 6.87
CA GLY A 64 10.13 25.46 5.53
C GLY A 64 9.19 26.61 5.13
N PRO A 65 9.23 27.02 3.85
CA PRO A 65 8.42 28.12 3.35
C PRO A 65 6.93 27.79 3.36
N GLU A 66 6.10 28.80 3.54
CA GLU A 66 4.66 28.69 3.39
C GLU A 66 4.23 28.76 1.91
N ILE A 67 2.99 28.37 1.65
CA ILE A 67 2.48 28.22 0.29
C ILE A 67 2.50 29.52 -0.53
N ASP A 68 2.33 30.65 0.11
CA ASP A 68 2.36 31.98 -0.51
C ASP A 68 3.79 32.47 -0.81
N GLU A 69 4.82 31.82 -0.25
CA GLU A 69 6.22 32.07 -0.53
C GLU A 69 6.75 31.22 -1.69
N ILE A 70 5.95 30.26 -2.16
CA ILE A 70 6.35 29.30 -3.21
C ILE A 70 5.88 29.81 -4.58
N PRO A 71 6.80 29.92 -5.57
CA PRO A 71 6.40 30.35 -6.91
C PRO A 71 5.39 29.42 -7.57
N VAL A 72 4.38 30.00 -8.21
CA VAL A 72 3.37 29.25 -8.94
C VAL A 72 4.00 28.36 -10.03
N GLY A 73 3.59 27.11 -10.10
CA GLY A 73 4.12 26.11 -11.04
C GLY A 73 5.39 25.40 -10.56
N SER A 74 5.87 25.70 -9.34
CA SER A 74 6.98 24.97 -8.73
C SER A 74 6.58 23.56 -8.32
N LYS A 75 7.54 22.65 -8.43
CA LYS A 75 7.52 21.37 -7.71
C LYS A 75 8.28 21.56 -6.40
N ILE A 76 7.68 21.16 -5.31
CA ILE A 76 8.29 21.30 -3.98
C ILE A 76 8.51 19.93 -3.34
N SER A 77 9.61 19.82 -2.61
CA SER A 77 9.85 18.69 -1.73
C SER A 77 8.91 18.79 -0.53
N MET A 78 8.24 17.70 -0.16
CA MET A 78 7.31 17.71 0.95
C MET A 78 7.26 16.34 1.62
N SER A 79 7.31 16.32 2.94
CA SER A 79 7.07 15.11 3.72
C SER A 79 6.09 15.36 4.85
N TYR A 80 5.42 14.30 5.23
CA TYR A 80 4.53 14.24 6.39
C TYR A 80 5.03 13.16 7.34
N THR A 81 5.28 13.54 8.57
CA THR A 81 5.49 12.61 9.65
C THR A 81 4.34 12.72 10.64
N VAL A 82 3.68 11.61 10.88
CA VAL A 82 2.57 11.53 11.84
C VAL A 82 3.02 10.62 12.97
N ASP A 83 3.30 11.22 14.13
CA ASP A 83 3.63 10.48 15.32
C ASP A 83 2.34 10.15 16.08
N VAL A 84 2.14 8.89 16.40
CA VAL A 84 0.94 8.36 17.05
C VAL A 84 1.28 7.56 18.28
N ALA A 85 0.43 7.65 19.29
CA ALA A 85 0.47 6.81 20.48
C ALA A 85 -0.93 6.39 20.89
N GLY A 86 -1.04 5.21 21.46
CA GLY A 86 -2.29 4.69 22.01
C GLY A 86 -2.06 3.31 22.61
N LYS A 87 -2.91 2.93 23.56
CA LYS A 87 -2.78 1.64 24.28
C LYS A 87 -2.87 0.42 23.37
N ALA A 88 -3.66 0.52 22.30
CA ALA A 88 -3.83 -0.53 21.31
C ALA A 88 -2.99 -0.30 20.03
N MET A 89 -2.21 0.78 19.95
CA MET A 89 -1.38 1.08 18.80
C MET A 89 -0.22 0.09 18.70
N GLN A 90 0.03 -0.40 17.49
CA GLN A 90 1.10 -1.34 17.17
C GLN A 90 1.88 -0.83 15.95
N PRO A 91 3.21 -1.08 15.89
CA PRO A 91 4.02 -0.70 14.73
C PRO A 91 3.52 -1.30 13.40
N ASP A 92 2.85 -2.44 13.44
CA ASP A 92 2.30 -3.08 12.24
C ASP A 92 1.14 -2.29 11.61
N PHE A 93 0.52 -1.37 12.35
CA PHE A 93 -0.53 -0.50 11.84
C PHE A 93 0.01 0.72 11.07
N GLU A 94 1.28 1.07 11.24
CA GLU A 94 1.89 2.26 10.65
C GLU A 94 1.71 2.32 9.13
N SER A 95 2.05 1.25 8.42
CA SER A 95 1.95 1.20 6.95
C SER A 95 0.52 1.28 6.44
N VAL A 96 -0.46 0.74 7.18
CA VAL A 96 -1.88 0.84 6.85
C VAL A 96 -2.36 2.27 7.00
N MET A 97 -1.96 2.94 8.08
CA MET A 97 -2.29 4.35 8.33
C MET A 97 -1.66 5.26 7.28
N GLU A 98 -0.40 5.02 6.90
CA GLU A 98 0.29 5.78 5.85
C GLU A 98 -0.45 5.71 4.52
N ARG A 99 -0.91 4.52 4.10
CA ARG A 99 -1.70 4.37 2.87
C ARG A 99 -3.01 5.15 2.92
N LYS A 100 -3.67 5.18 4.07
CA LYS A 100 -4.87 5.99 4.25
C LYS A 100 -4.55 7.48 4.12
N PHE A 101 -3.48 7.95 4.74
CA PHE A 101 -3.06 9.36 4.63
C PHE A 101 -2.69 9.72 3.19
N HIS A 102 -1.98 8.83 2.51
CA HIS A 102 -1.66 9.00 1.10
C HIS A 102 -2.92 9.19 0.24
N SER A 103 -3.95 8.38 0.46
CA SER A 103 -5.23 8.51 -0.23
C SER A 103 -5.91 9.84 0.05
N TYR A 104 -5.92 10.32 1.29
CA TYR A 104 -6.52 11.60 1.64
C TYR A 104 -5.78 12.77 1.03
N LEU A 105 -4.45 12.77 1.11
CA LEU A 105 -3.62 13.87 0.64
C LEU A 105 -3.65 14.01 -0.86
N ASN A 106 -3.67 12.90 -1.57
CA ASN A 106 -3.66 12.94 -3.02
C ASN A 106 -5.05 13.11 -3.63
N CYS A 107 -6.11 13.08 -2.82
CA CYS A 107 -7.50 13.08 -3.30
C CYS A 107 -7.73 12.04 -4.41
N ILE A 108 -6.98 10.94 -4.36
CA ILE A 108 -7.00 9.87 -5.35
C ILE A 108 -7.41 8.61 -4.62
N GLU A 109 -8.61 8.19 -4.85
CA GLU A 109 -9.07 6.87 -4.46
C GLU A 109 -8.64 5.89 -5.55
N GLY A 110 -7.70 5.04 -5.23
CA GLY A 110 -7.27 4.01 -6.17
C GLY A 110 -6.08 3.26 -5.64
N VAL A 111 -6.15 1.97 -5.77
CA VAL A 111 -5.14 1.04 -5.24
C VAL A 111 -3.75 1.29 -5.84
N MET A 112 -3.70 1.76 -7.09
CA MET A 112 -2.44 2.07 -7.78
C MET A 112 -1.63 3.18 -7.09
N HIS A 113 -2.29 4.07 -6.36
CA HIS A 113 -1.63 5.19 -5.68
C HIS A 113 -1.23 4.87 -4.26
N THR A 114 -1.78 3.84 -3.65
CA THR A 114 -1.47 3.47 -2.27
C THR A 114 -0.04 2.98 -2.07
N GLY A 115 0.64 2.58 -3.14
CA GLY A 115 2.04 2.19 -3.13
C GLY A 115 3.02 3.27 -3.59
N GLN A 116 2.54 4.48 -3.89
CA GLN A 116 3.37 5.54 -4.49
C GLN A 116 3.70 6.64 -3.49
N ARG A 117 4.42 6.32 -2.45
CA ARG A 117 4.77 7.26 -1.37
C ARG A 117 5.63 8.44 -1.79
N ASP A 118 6.33 8.31 -2.88
CA ASP A 118 7.22 9.33 -3.41
C ASP A 118 6.47 10.38 -4.24
N MET A 119 5.16 10.35 -4.25
CA MET A 119 4.34 11.32 -4.97
C MET A 119 3.20 11.83 -4.10
N ILE A 120 3.23 13.11 -3.82
CA ILE A 120 2.17 13.83 -3.11
C ILE A 120 1.59 14.87 -4.05
N ARG A 121 0.29 14.77 -4.32
CA ARG A 121 -0.45 15.71 -5.17
C ARG A 121 -1.56 16.36 -4.37
N ILE A 122 -1.39 17.62 -4.04
CA ILE A 122 -2.40 18.41 -3.35
C ILE A 122 -2.99 19.42 -4.32
N ARG A 123 -4.31 19.42 -4.40
CA ARG A 123 -5.03 20.38 -5.21
C ARG A 123 -5.78 21.35 -4.30
N ILE A 124 -5.36 22.61 -4.36
CA ILE A 124 -5.98 23.70 -3.60
C ILE A 124 -6.76 24.56 -4.59
N SER A 125 -8.01 24.88 -4.26
CA SER A 125 -8.79 25.79 -5.08
C SER A 125 -8.26 27.22 -4.96
N LYS A 126 -8.50 28.02 -6.01
CA LYS A 126 -8.15 29.45 -5.96
C LYS A 126 -8.90 30.17 -4.81
N ALA A 127 -10.13 29.79 -4.57
CA ALA A 127 -10.93 30.35 -3.48
C ALA A 127 -10.32 30.03 -2.10
N ASP A 128 -9.88 28.80 -1.87
CA ASP A 128 -9.24 28.41 -0.61
C ASP A 128 -7.90 29.13 -0.42
N PHE A 129 -7.12 29.27 -1.50
CA PHE A 129 -5.88 30.03 -1.46
C PHE A 129 -6.12 31.50 -1.10
N GLU A 130 -7.10 32.15 -1.74
CA GLU A 130 -7.50 33.52 -1.45
C GLU A 130 -8.11 33.67 -0.05
N ALA A 131 -8.70 32.63 0.49
CA ALA A 131 -9.21 32.57 1.87
C ALA A 131 -8.08 32.36 2.91
N GLY A 132 -6.82 32.24 2.48
CA GLY A 132 -5.67 32.14 3.36
C GLY A 132 -5.28 30.72 3.73
N PHE A 133 -5.43 29.77 2.81
CA PHE A 133 -4.94 28.40 3.01
C PHE A 133 -3.44 28.38 3.34
N LYS A 134 -3.06 27.56 4.33
CA LYS A 134 -1.68 27.34 4.77
C LYS A 134 -1.42 25.85 4.89
N PHE A 135 -0.16 25.42 4.83
CA PHE A 135 0.21 24.01 5.00
C PHE A 135 -0.26 23.42 6.34
N ARG A 136 -0.34 24.24 7.36
CA ARG A 136 -0.90 23.83 8.64
C ARG A 136 -2.31 23.23 8.52
N HIS A 137 -3.14 23.72 7.59
CA HIS A 137 -4.50 23.20 7.39
C HIS A 137 -4.51 21.75 6.91
N ILE A 138 -3.48 21.33 6.17
CA ILE A 138 -3.29 19.92 5.82
C ILE A 138 -3.05 19.08 7.08
N GLY A 139 -2.21 19.58 7.99
CA GLY A 139 -1.97 18.93 9.28
C GLY A 139 -3.26 18.79 10.12
N GLU A 140 -4.12 19.81 10.13
CA GLU A 140 -5.43 19.75 10.81
C GLU A 140 -6.32 18.66 10.19
N VAL A 141 -6.36 18.56 8.86
CA VAL A 141 -7.13 17.50 8.17
C VAL A 141 -6.58 16.12 8.52
N LEU A 142 -5.25 15.95 8.48
CA LEU A 142 -4.63 14.67 8.87
C LEU A 142 -4.94 14.31 10.31
N TYR A 143 -4.78 15.24 11.24
CA TYR A 143 -5.13 15.02 12.64
C TYR A 143 -6.60 14.60 12.80
N ALA A 144 -7.53 15.34 12.20
CA ALA A 144 -8.95 15.01 12.25
C ALA A 144 -9.25 13.62 11.68
N LYS A 145 -8.58 13.25 10.58
CA LYS A 145 -8.71 11.93 9.96
C LYS A 145 -8.17 10.81 10.84
N VAL A 146 -7.00 11.01 11.46
CA VAL A 146 -6.45 10.06 12.43
C VAL A 146 -7.44 9.80 13.56
N LYS A 147 -7.94 10.88 14.17
CA LYS A 147 -8.86 10.79 15.32
C LYS A 147 -10.22 10.21 14.94
N SER A 148 -10.69 10.37 13.70
CA SER A 148 -11.98 9.82 13.27
C SER A 148 -11.91 8.36 12.81
N GLU A 149 -10.82 7.95 12.18
CA GLU A 149 -10.73 6.61 11.59
C GLU A 149 -9.96 5.61 12.44
N PHE A 150 -9.09 6.10 13.32
CA PHE A 150 -8.24 5.26 14.15
C PHE A 150 -8.43 5.53 15.66
N GLU A 151 -9.58 6.08 16.06
CA GLU A 151 -9.86 6.40 17.48
C GLU A 151 -9.75 5.18 18.41
N ALA A 152 -10.02 3.98 17.89
CA ALA A 152 -9.93 2.74 18.65
C ALA A 152 -8.48 2.39 19.06
N VAL A 153 -7.49 2.91 18.33
CA VAL A 153 -6.08 2.56 18.53
C VAL A 153 -5.18 3.78 18.80
N VAL A 154 -5.61 5.00 18.46
CA VAL A 154 -4.81 6.21 18.61
C VAL A 154 -5.41 7.15 19.67
N ASP A 155 -4.72 7.28 20.79
CA ASP A 155 -5.06 8.23 21.86
C ASP A 155 -4.51 9.62 21.57
N LYS A 156 -3.26 9.72 21.09
CA LYS A 156 -2.56 10.97 20.77
C LYS A 156 -1.96 10.95 19.37
N CYS A 157 -1.94 12.11 18.75
CA CYS A 157 -1.38 12.30 17.42
C CYS A 157 -0.77 13.70 17.29
N GLN A 158 0.42 13.78 16.70
CA GLN A 158 1.02 15.04 16.24
C GLN A 158 1.47 14.91 14.79
N VAL A 159 1.43 16.02 14.06
CA VAL A 159 1.76 16.07 12.64
C VAL A 159 2.89 17.04 12.38
N THR A 160 3.91 16.60 11.67
CA THR A 160 4.99 17.46 11.19
C THR A 160 4.99 17.44 9.67
N ILE A 161 4.93 18.63 9.07
CA ILE A 161 5.01 18.85 7.63
C ILE A 161 6.33 19.53 7.34
N VAL A 162 7.11 18.97 6.45
CA VAL A 162 8.41 19.55 6.06
C VAL A 162 8.37 19.88 4.58
N VAL A 163 8.57 21.15 4.28
CA VAL A 163 8.57 21.71 2.92
C VAL A 163 9.99 22.10 2.49
N ASP A 164 10.95 22.01 3.39
CA ASP A 164 12.37 22.28 3.14
C ASP A 164 13.03 21.10 2.42
N ALA A 165 13.64 21.35 1.26
CA ALA A 165 14.21 20.31 0.40
C ALA A 165 15.41 19.60 1.03
N GLU A 166 16.32 20.32 1.68
CA GLU A 166 17.51 19.71 2.30
C GLU A 166 17.10 18.87 3.52
N LYS A 167 16.17 19.39 4.31
CA LYS A 167 15.63 18.65 5.46
C LYS A 167 14.90 17.39 5.02
N ASN A 168 14.12 17.46 3.95
CA ASN A 168 13.43 16.29 3.40
C ASN A 168 14.39 15.22 2.90
N LYS A 169 15.50 15.61 2.28
CA LYS A 169 16.55 14.68 1.85
C LYS A 169 17.17 13.92 3.03
N GLU A 170 17.43 14.63 4.13
CA GLU A 170 17.93 13.99 5.36
C GLU A 170 16.90 13.01 5.95
N LEU A 171 15.64 13.45 6.07
CA LEU A 171 14.55 12.65 6.64
C LEU A 171 14.21 11.45 5.77
N ARG A 172 14.36 11.58 4.44
CA ARG A 172 14.15 10.50 3.49
C ARG A 172 15.02 9.29 3.77
N ALA A 173 16.28 9.51 4.08
CA ALA A 173 17.19 8.40 4.41
C ALA A 173 16.72 7.62 5.64
N ALA A 174 16.23 8.33 6.66
CA ALA A 174 15.67 7.70 7.85
C ALA A 174 14.36 6.96 7.56
N ALA A 175 13.47 7.55 6.76
CA ALA A 175 12.21 6.92 6.33
C ALA A 175 12.48 5.63 5.54
N ASN A 176 13.42 5.66 4.60
CA ASN A 176 13.80 4.47 3.83
C ASN A 176 14.33 3.33 4.72
N ALA A 177 15.04 3.64 5.78
CA ALA A 177 15.49 2.62 6.74
C ALA A 177 14.30 1.93 7.44
N VAL A 178 13.25 2.69 7.77
CA VAL A 178 12.01 2.14 8.34
C VAL A 178 11.29 1.26 7.31
N PHE A 179 11.13 1.73 6.09
CA PHE A 179 10.49 1.00 5.00
C PHE A 179 11.21 -0.31 4.70
N ASN A 180 12.53 -0.26 4.55
CA ASN A 180 13.34 -1.46 4.32
C ASN A 180 13.21 -2.48 5.46
N LYS A 181 13.17 -2.02 6.71
CA LYS A 181 12.97 -2.91 7.86
C LYS A 181 11.61 -3.62 7.84
N ARG A 182 10.55 -2.92 7.38
CA ARG A 182 9.22 -3.54 7.20
C ARG A 182 9.26 -4.59 6.09
N ASP A 183 9.89 -4.27 4.96
CA ASP A 183 10.04 -5.19 3.83
C ASP A 183 10.84 -6.43 4.18
N ASP A 184 11.91 -6.28 4.96
CA ASP A 184 12.76 -7.41 5.37
C ASP A 184 12.00 -8.43 6.23
N ARG A 185 11.04 -7.98 7.02
CA ARG A 185 10.16 -8.90 7.76
C ARG A 185 9.35 -9.79 6.81
N LEU A 186 8.79 -9.21 5.76
CA LEU A 186 7.99 -9.94 4.78
C LEU A 186 8.85 -10.94 3.99
N LYS A 187 10.08 -10.56 3.61
CA LYS A 187 11.00 -11.41 2.83
C LYS A 187 11.36 -12.73 3.52
N SER A 188 11.29 -12.77 4.84
CA SER A 188 11.59 -13.99 5.61
C SER A 188 10.40 -14.93 5.77
N MET A 189 9.21 -14.51 5.36
CA MET A 189 7.97 -15.29 5.51
C MET A 189 7.72 -16.15 4.27
N THR A 190 7.12 -17.31 4.49
CA THR A 190 6.63 -18.20 3.44
C THR A 190 5.18 -18.56 3.66
N ASP A 191 4.53 -19.06 2.63
CA ASP A 191 3.14 -19.47 2.71
C ASP A 191 2.90 -20.56 3.76
N GLU A 192 3.90 -21.42 3.98
CA GLU A 192 3.84 -22.46 5.02
C GLU A 192 4.03 -21.89 6.43
N SER A 193 4.62 -20.71 6.58
CA SER A 193 4.94 -20.13 7.88
C SER A 193 3.73 -19.49 8.57
N VAL A 194 2.60 -19.39 7.87
CA VAL A 194 1.39 -18.73 8.40
C VAL A 194 0.19 -19.68 8.43
N PRO A 195 -0.70 -19.56 9.43
CA PRO A 195 -1.87 -20.42 9.56
C PRO A 195 -3.03 -19.99 8.65
N VAL A 196 -3.07 -18.74 8.21
CA VAL A 196 -4.16 -18.17 7.42
C VAL A 196 -3.64 -17.25 6.33
N TYR A 197 -4.45 -17.08 5.28
CA TYR A 197 -4.29 -16.04 4.27
C TYR A 197 -5.32 -14.92 4.51
N TYR A 198 -5.31 -13.91 3.65
CA TYR A 198 -6.29 -12.82 3.70
C TYR A 198 -6.84 -12.52 2.32
N THR A 199 -8.10 -12.12 2.26
CA THR A 199 -8.62 -11.46 1.06
C THR A 199 -8.13 -10.02 0.99
N CYS A 200 -8.21 -9.42 -0.20
CA CYS A 200 -8.23 -7.98 -0.37
C CYS A 200 -9.25 -7.62 -1.45
N ILE A 201 -10.28 -6.85 -1.06
CA ILE A 201 -11.37 -6.40 -1.94
C ILE A 201 -11.38 -4.88 -2.12
N MET A 202 -10.30 -4.19 -1.83
CA MET A 202 -10.22 -2.72 -1.95
C MET A 202 -10.52 -2.22 -3.37
N CYS A 203 -10.24 -3.04 -4.39
CA CYS A 203 -10.49 -2.68 -5.79
C CYS A 203 -11.96 -2.77 -6.22
N GLN A 204 -12.86 -3.27 -5.37
CA GLN A 204 -14.27 -3.44 -5.75
C GLN A 204 -15.00 -2.13 -6.01
N ALA A 205 -14.44 -0.99 -5.60
CA ALA A 205 -14.91 0.33 -6.02
C ALA A 205 -14.85 0.53 -7.55
N PHE A 206 -13.94 -0.15 -8.25
CA PHE A 206 -13.73 -0.05 -9.69
C PHE A 206 -14.17 -1.32 -10.41
N SER A 207 -13.91 -2.46 -9.83
CA SER A 207 -14.17 -3.80 -10.36
C SER A 207 -14.91 -4.62 -9.31
N PRO A 208 -16.24 -4.65 -9.34
CA PRO A 208 -17.05 -5.21 -8.25
C PRO A 208 -16.78 -6.68 -7.93
N SER A 209 -16.28 -7.45 -8.89
CA SER A 209 -15.93 -8.86 -8.71
C SER A 209 -14.46 -9.11 -8.39
N HIS A 210 -13.66 -8.06 -8.25
CA HIS A 210 -12.24 -8.22 -7.97
C HIS A 210 -12.00 -8.68 -6.55
N VAL A 211 -11.25 -9.76 -6.39
CA VAL A 211 -10.74 -10.23 -5.11
C VAL A 211 -9.30 -10.72 -5.27
N CYS A 212 -8.42 -10.32 -4.37
CA CYS A 212 -7.10 -10.90 -4.23
C CYS A 212 -7.06 -11.83 -3.03
N ILE A 213 -6.32 -12.92 -3.14
CA ILE A 213 -5.86 -13.69 -2.00
C ILE A 213 -4.41 -13.28 -1.73
N VAL A 214 -4.19 -12.75 -0.56
CA VAL A 214 -2.89 -12.22 -0.13
C VAL A 214 -2.23 -13.21 0.80
N THR A 215 -1.04 -13.67 0.42
CA THR A 215 -0.22 -14.60 1.20
C THR A 215 1.15 -13.98 1.44
N PRO A 216 2.00 -14.54 2.32
CA PRO A 216 3.37 -14.07 2.47
C PRO A 216 4.17 -14.01 1.16
N GLU A 217 3.92 -14.95 0.25
CA GLU A 217 4.62 -15.06 -1.04
C GLU A 217 3.89 -14.39 -2.19
N ARG A 218 2.65 -13.92 -1.95
CA ARG A 218 1.81 -13.31 -2.96
C ARG A 218 1.15 -12.04 -2.43
N LEU A 219 1.60 -10.92 -2.97
CA LEU A 219 0.99 -9.61 -2.73
C LEU A 219 -0.39 -9.50 -3.41
N GLY A 220 -1.18 -8.54 -2.99
CA GLY A 220 -2.28 -8.07 -3.82
C GLY A 220 -1.78 -7.71 -5.22
N LEU A 221 -2.61 -7.87 -6.26
CA LEU A 221 -2.21 -7.61 -7.66
C LEU A 221 -1.67 -6.20 -7.90
N CYS A 222 -2.13 -5.24 -7.11
CA CYS A 222 -1.60 -3.87 -7.14
C CYS A 222 -0.16 -3.76 -6.64
N GLY A 223 0.38 -4.80 -5.99
CA GLY A 223 1.66 -4.76 -5.32
C GLY A 223 1.70 -3.93 -4.03
N ALA A 224 0.57 -3.33 -3.63
CA ALA A 224 0.51 -2.40 -2.50
C ALA A 224 0.03 -3.03 -1.18
N VAL A 225 -0.45 -4.26 -1.21
CA VAL A 225 -0.97 -4.95 -0.02
C VAL A 225 -0.20 -6.24 0.19
N SER A 226 0.61 -6.28 1.22
CA SER A 226 1.31 -7.48 1.67
C SER A 226 0.46 -8.26 2.68
N TRP A 227 0.92 -9.47 3.03
CA TRP A 227 0.26 -10.27 4.06
C TRP A 227 0.23 -9.56 5.42
N LEU A 228 1.31 -8.88 5.78
CA LEU A 228 1.38 -8.09 7.02
C LEU A 228 0.40 -6.91 6.98
N ASP A 229 0.26 -6.27 5.83
CA ASP A 229 -0.71 -5.19 5.67
C ASP A 229 -2.16 -5.69 5.74
N ALA A 230 -2.44 -6.83 5.12
CA ALA A 230 -3.76 -7.43 5.16
C ALA A 230 -4.13 -7.87 6.58
N LYS A 231 -3.17 -8.45 7.31
CA LYS A 231 -3.32 -8.79 8.73
C LYS A 231 -3.64 -7.55 9.57
N ALA A 232 -2.82 -6.52 9.47
CA ALA A 232 -3.01 -5.28 10.20
C ALA A 232 -4.34 -4.59 9.85
N THR A 233 -4.73 -4.62 8.57
CA THR A 233 -6.04 -4.09 8.13
C THR A 233 -7.20 -4.84 8.75
N ASN A 234 -7.12 -6.17 8.82
CA ASN A 234 -8.16 -6.99 9.47
C ASN A 234 -8.23 -6.75 10.98
N GLU A 235 -7.09 -6.57 11.64
CA GLU A 235 -7.06 -6.26 13.08
C GLU A 235 -7.66 -4.88 13.39
N LEU A 236 -7.42 -3.88 12.52
CA LEU A 236 -8.00 -2.54 12.64
C LEU A 236 -9.48 -2.49 12.29
N ASP A 237 -9.89 -3.23 11.27
CA ASP A 237 -11.26 -3.31 10.78
C ASP A 237 -11.61 -4.76 10.42
N PRO A 238 -12.11 -5.56 11.38
CA PRO A 238 -12.48 -6.95 11.14
C PRO A 238 -13.61 -7.16 10.12
N THR A 239 -14.35 -6.11 9.79
CA THR A 239 -15.41 -6.14 8.78
C THR A 239 -14.98 -5.52 7.44
N GLY A 240 -13.75 -5.06 7.39
CA GLY A 240 -13.17 -4.32 6.28
C GLY A 240 -12.76 -5.18 5.07
N PRO A 241 -11.94 -4.63 4.20
CA PRO A 241 -11.62 -5.25 2.92
C PRO A 241 -10.70 -6.48 3.00
N CYS A 242 -10.03 -6.69 4.12
CA CYS A 242 -9.12 -7.82 4.32
C CYS A 242 -9.72 -8.80 5.33
N GLN A 243 -10.21 -9.91 4.83
CA GLN A 243 -10.85 -10.95 5.65
C GLN A 243 -9.95 -12.17 5.78
N ILE A 244 -10.00 -12.85 6.93
CA ILE A 244 -9.26 -14.08 7.17
C ILE A 244 -9.75 -15.18 6.22
N VAL A 245 -8.80 -15.88 5.62
CA VAL A 245 -9.02 -17.06 4.79
C VAL A 245 -8.26 -18.21 5.41
N PRO A 246 -8.91 -19.23 5.95
CA PRO A 246 -8.28 -20.45 6.41
C PRO A 246 -7.49 -21.12 5.28
N LYS A 247 -6.56 -22.00 5.61
CA LYS A 247 -5.82 -22.82 4.64
C LYS A 247 -5.74 -24.27 5.09
N GLU A 248 -6.84 -24.78 5.62
CA GLU A 248 -6.87 -26.09 6.25
C GLU A 248 -7.06 -27.23 5.23
N HIS A 249 -7.89 -27.00 4.21
CA HIS A 249 -8.30 -28.02 3.25
C HIS A 249 -7.53 -27.88 1.93
N CYS A 250 -6.33 -28.46 1.87
CA CYS A 250 -5.51 -28.46 0.67
C CYS A 250 -6.03 -29.45 -0.36
N ILE A 251 -6.39 -28.97 -1.56
CA ILE A 251 -6.81 -29.78 -2.71
C ILE A 251 -5.60 -30.21 -3.53
N ASP A 252 -4.70 -29.26 -3.85
CA ASP A 252 -3.48 -29.51 -4.62
C ASP A 252 -2.35 -28.61 -4.13
N GLU A 253 -1.41 -29.22 -3.43
CA GLU A 253 -0.25 -28.51 -2.85
C GLU A 253 0.68 -27.91 -3.91
N LYS A 254 0.77 -28.51 -5.11
CA LYS A 254 1.65 -28.03 -6.17
C LYS A 254 1.11 -26.77 -6.83
N LEU A 255 -0.19 -26.72 -6.99
CA LEU A 255 -0.88 -25.58 -7.58
C LEU A 255 -1.20 -24.51 -6.54
N GLY A 256 -1.10 -24.82 -5.26
CA GLY A 256 -1.55 -23.95 -4.18
C GLY A 256 -3.06 -23.76 -4.19
N ARG A 257 -3.78 -24.87 -4.39
CA ARG A 257 -5.24 -24.87 -4.39
C ARG A 257 -5.78 -25.35 -3.05
N TYR A 258 -6.64 -24.57 -2.46
CA TYR A 258 -7.28 -24.81 -1.17
C TYR A 258 -8.78 -24.61 -1.29
N GLU A 259 -9.59 -25.48 -0.68
CA GLU A 259 -11.03 -25.35 -0.66
C GLU A 259 -11.47 -24.03 0.02
N ASP A 260 -10.86 -23.72 1.17
CA ASP A 260 -11.15 -22.48 1.90
C ASP A 260 -10.85 -21.21 1.06
N VAL A 261 -9.83 -21.26 0.21
CA VAL A 261 -9.50 -20.18 -0.73
C VAL A 261 -10.52 -20.09 -1.85
N ASP A 262 -10.96 -21.22 -2.39
CA ASP A 262 -11.99 -21.26 -3.43
C ASP A 262 -13.32 -20.70 -2.90
N GLU A 263 -13.72 -21.07 -1.68
CA GLU A 263 -14.90 -20.51 -1.01
C GLU A 263 -14.80 -19.00 -0.82
N ALA A 264 -13.65 -18.51 -0.35
CA ALA A 264 -13.42 -17.09 -0.17
C ALA A 264 -13.48 -16.33 -1.50
N VAL A 265 -12.85 -16.87 -2.54
CA VAL A 265 -12.85 -16.26 -3.88
C VAL A 265 -14.26 -16.23 -4.44
N ALA A 266 -15.01 -17.32 -4.37
CA ALA A 266 -16.39 -17.38 -4.85
C ALA A 266 -17.29 -16.37 -4.12
N LYS A 267 -17.17 -16.31 -2.81
CA LYS A 267 -17.93 -15.38 -1.95
C LYS A 267 -17.64 -13.92 -2.31
N TYR A 268 -16.38 -13.54 -2.32
CA TYR A 268 -16.00 -12.13 -2.45
C TYR A 268 -15.92 -11.64 -3.90
N SER A 269 -15.87 -12.54 -4.89
CA SER A 269 -16.07 -12.20 -6.29
C SER A 269 -17.55 -12.14 -6.69
N HIS A 270 -18.46 -12.39 -5.74
CA HIS A 270 -19.91 -12.51 -6.02
C HIS A 270 -20.24 -13.63 -7.02
N GLY A 271 -19.48 -14.72 -6.98
CA GLY A 271 -19.66 -15.85 -7.88
C GLY A 271 -19.04 -15.69 -9.27
N ALA A 272 -18.30 -14.61 -9.52
CA ALA A 272 -17.62 -14.42 -10.80
C ALA A 272 -16.41 -15.35 -10.95
N LEU A 273 -15.82 -15.80 -9.86
CA LEU A 273 -14.74 -16.76 -9.80
C LEU A 273 -15.16 -17.92 -8.89
N GLU A 274 -14.90 -19.14 -9.31
CA GLU A 274 -15.22 -20.34 -8.53
C GLU A 274 -14.02 -20.88 -7.76
N HIS A 275 -12.83 -20.71 -8.33
CA HIS A 275 -11.57 -21.16 -7.73
C HIS A 275 -10.37 -20.38 -8.24
N VAL A 276 -9.24 -20.55 -7.56
CA VAL A 276 -7.97 -19.94 -7.92
C VAL A 276 -6.80 -20.83 -7.52
N THR A 277 -5.74 -20.84 -8.32
CA THR A 277 -4.47 -21.46 -7.97
C THR A 277 -3.45 -20.40 -7.56
N LEU A 278 -2.85 -20.54 -6.39
CA LEU A 278 -1.93 -19.53 -5.87
C LEU A 278 -0.54 -19.57 -6.53
N TYR A 279 -0.19 -20.73 -7.14
CA TYR A 279 1.16 -20.96 -7.68
C TYR A 279 1.21 -21.12 -9.19
N SER A 280 0.07 -21.00 -9.88
CA SER A 280 0.01 -21.06 -11.33
C SER A 280 -0.75 -19.87 -11.90
N LEU A 281 -0.14 -19.20 -12.87
CA LEU A 281 -0.77 -18.10 -13.62
C LEU A 281 -1.57 -18.61 -14.83
N PHE A 282 -1.33 -19.87 -15.24
CA PHE A 282 -1.83 -20.39 -16.52
C PHE A 282 -2.97 -21.40 -16.38
N GLN A 283 -3.09 -22.02 -15.23
CA GLN A 283 -4.05 -23.09 -15.02
C GLN A 283 -5.40 -22.56 -14.55
N ASP A 284 -5.38 -21.63 -13.63
CA ASP A 284 -6.55 -20.87 -13.24
C ASP A 284 -6.12 -19.42 -13.12
N PRO A 285 -6.72 -18.51 -13.87
CA PRO A 285 -6.31 -17.14 -13.89
C PRO A 285 -6.34 -16.58 -12.46
N MET A 286 -5.37 -15.79 -12.14
CA MET A 286 -5.37 -15.04 -10.90
C MET A 286 -6.66 -14.23 -10.80
N THR A 287 -7.09 -14.02 -9.58
CA THR A 287 -8.18 -13.14 -9.27
C THR A 287 -8.10 -11.88 -10.10
N SER A 288 -9.19 -11.54 -10.68
CA SER A 288 -9.52 -10.51 -11.64
C SER A 288 -8.52 -9.36 -11.81
N CYS A 289 -8.35 -8.96 -13.01
CA CYS A 289 -7.44 -7.92 -13.47
C CYS A 289 -8.01 -6.50 -13.44
N GLY A 290 -9.07 -6.23 -12.73
CA GLY A 290 -9.81 -4.97 -12.84
C GLY A 290 -9.01 -3.67 -12.74
N CYS A 291 -7.89 -3.66 -12.05
CA CYS A 291 -7.04 -2.48 -11.93
C CYS A 291 -5.85 -2.48 -12.90
N PHE A 292 -5.54 -3.62 -13.47
CA PHE A 292 -4.43 -3.81 -14.40
C PHE A 292 -5.02 -4.38 -15.66
N GLU A 293 -4.92 -3.65 -16.69
CA GLU A 293 -5.61 -3.80 -17.95
C GLU A 293 -5.48 -5.19 -18.56
N CYS A 294 -4.42 -5.93 -18.26
CA CYS A 294 -4.25 -7.27 -18.80
C CYS A 294 -3.09 -8.06 -18.20
N ILE A 295 -3.16 -9.37 -18.36
CA ILE A 295 -2.00 -10.25 -18.26
C ILE A 295 -1.51 -10.49 -19.67
N CYS A 296 -0.25 -10.11 -19.93
CA CYS A 296 0.38 -10.35 -21.22
C CYS A 296 1.26 -11.61 -21.16
N GLY A 297 1.03 -12.54 -22.07
CA GLY A 297 1.87 -13.70 -22.28
C GLY A 297 2.41 -13.75 -23.71
N VAL A 298 3.64 -14.26 -23.90
CA VAL A 298 4.19 -14.52 -25.23
C VAL A 298 3.83 -15.94 -25.61
N GLU A 299 3.11 -16.07 -26.72
CA GLU A 299 2.86 -17.38 -27.32
C GLU A 299 4.09 -17.77 -28.19
N PRO A 300 4.83 -18.81 -27.82
CA PRO A 300 6.16 -19.06 -28.40
C PRO A 300 6.12 -19.60 -29.83
N VAL A 301 4.99 -20.12 -30.31
CA VAL A 301 4.88 -20.66 -31.67
C VAL A 301 4.65 -19.56 -32.68
N SER A 302 3.72 -18.67 -32.40
CA SER A 302 3.41 -17.54 -33.26
C SER A 302 4.25 -16.29 -32.96
N MET A 303 5.00 -16.30 -31.83
CA MET A 303 5.64 -15.10 -31.29
C MET A 303 4.66 -13.95 -31.06
N GLY A 304 3.41 -14.29 -30.91
CA GLY A 304 2.33 -13.35 -30.62
C GLY A 304 2.26 -12.99 -29.13
N VAL A 305 1.66 -11.86 -28.83
CA VAL A 305 1.31 -11.48 -27.46
C VAL A 305 -0.15 -11.84 -27.21
N VAL A 306 -0.38 -12.73 -26.26
CA VAL A 306 -1.72 -13.04 -25.76
C VAL A 306 -2.02 -12.07 -24.63
N ILE A 307 -3.11 -11.35 -24.77
CA ILE A 307 -3.60 -10.41 -23.76
C ILE A 307 -4.92 -10.97 -23.23
N THR A 308 -4.96 -11.22 -21.93
CA THR A 308 -6.19 -11.63 -21.24
C THR A 308 -6.71 -10.46 -20.42
N CYS A 309 -8.00 -10.17 -20.54
CA CYS A 309 -8.69 -9.18 -19.70
C CYS A 309 -9.43 -9.87 -18.58
#